data_4a1303e07ccc3e18df4bcd3fe6e53bec
#
_entry.id   4a1303e07ccc3e18df4bcd3fe6e53bec
#
_cell.length_a   1.000
_cell.length_b   1.000
_cell.length_c   1.000
_cell.angle_alpha   90.00
_cell.angle_beta   90.00
_cell.angle_gamma   90.00
#
_symmetry.space_group_name_H-M   'P 1'
#
loop_
_entity.id
_entity.type
_entity.pdbx_description
1 polymer ?
#
loop_
_entity_poly.entity_id
_entity_poly.type
_entity_poly.pdbx_seq_one_letter_code
_entity_poly.pdbx_strand_id
1 'polypeptide(L)'
;MSFFALTVFGLGAMSVATDTDIIAVPGLGQSPGIVGMLAALVVFAMTLRTALRRQHPTFLAAPVTALTTALVHLMAVWFATLVSSGDLVIATVVAGGLVQGGPSLVLLLAAAIAAWGGIALRRTRAEHPRWPWERDEDE
;
A
#
# COMPACT_ATOMS: atom_id res chain seq x y z
N MET A 1 -3.42 8.97 4.25
CA MET A 1 -2.68 8.77 5.51
C MET A 1 -2.84 7.38 6.11
N SER A 2 -4.03 6.78 6.08
CA SER A 2 -4.28 5.44 6.66
C SER A 2 -3.38 4.31 6.11
N PHE A 3 -3.13 4.27 4.81
CA PHE A 3 -2.22 3.27 4.23
C PHE A 3 -0.82 3.34 4.82
N PHE A 4 -0.22 4.52 4.87
CA PHE A 4 1.12 4.70 5.44
C PHE A 4 1.16 4.31 6.92
N ALA A 5 0.19 4.78 7.70
CA ALA A 5 0.10 4.45 9.13
C ALA A 5 -0.07 2.94 9.36
N LEU A 6 -0.95 2.28 8.61
CA LEU A 6 -1.17 0.83 8.70
C LEU A 6 0.09 0.04 8.29
N THR A 7 0.80 0.48 7.26
CA THR A 7 2.02 -0.20 6.81
C THR A 7 3.14 -0.04 7.83
N VAL A 8 3.38 1.17 8.35
CA VAL A 8 4.41 1.42 9.37
C VAL A 8 4.09 0.63 10.64
N PHE A 9 2.83 0.66 11.10
CA PHE A 9 2.41 -0.11 12.25
C PHE A 9 2.56 -1.63 12.04
N GLY A 10 2.09 -2.15 10.89
CA GLY A 10 2.16 -3.57 10.59
C GLY A 10 3.60 -4.08 10.44
N LEU A 11 4.46 -3.34 9.75
CA LEU A 11 5.87 -3.69 9.60
C LEU A 11 6.62 -3.58 10.94
N GLY A 12 6.33 -2.54 11.73
CA GLY A 12 6.90 -2.38 13.07
C GLY A 12 6.47 -3.50 14.01
N ALA A 13 5.20 -3.85 14.04
CA ALA A 13 4.69 -4.96 14.84
C ALA A 13 5.31 -6.30 14.40
N MET A 14 5.48 -6.53 13.11
CA MET A 14 6.13 -7.73 12.59
C MET A 14 7.61 -7.79 12.99
N SER A 15 8.37 -6.69 12.84
CA SER A 15 9.77 -6.61 13.24
C SER A 15 9.95 -6.92 14.74
N VAL A 16 9.08 -6.37 15.59
CA VAL A 16 9.10 -6.66 17.03
C VAL A 16 8.72 -8.11 17.34
N ALA A 17 7.73 -8.66 16.63
CA ALA A 17 7.25 -10.03 16.87
C ALA A 17 8.24 -11.11 16.41
N THR A 18 9.03 -10.82 15.36
CA THR A 18 10.01 -11.77 14.80
C THR A 18 11.44 -11.52 15.26
N ASP A 19 11.67 -10.41 15.97
CA ASP A 19 13.00 -9.94 16.40
C ASP A 19 14.02 -9.89 15.24
N THR A 20 13.52 -9.53 14.05
CA THR A 20 14.30 -9.48 12.81
C THR A 20 14.12 -8.14 12.11
N ASP A 21 15.21 -7.65 11.50
CA ASP A 21 15.14 -6.50 10.60
C ASP A 21 14.44 -6.88 9.30
N ILE A 22 13.59 -5.98 8.80
CA ILE A 22 12.83 -6.18 7.56
C ILE A 22 13.77 -6.34 6.35
N ILE A 23 14.94 -5.70 6.39
CA ILE A 23 16.02 -5.87 5.42
C ILE A 23 17.30 -6.21 6.18
N ALA A 24 17.60 -7.49 6.33
CA ALA A 24 18.73 -8.02 7.12
C ALA A 24 20.00 -8.21 6.28
N VAL A 25 20.29 -7.31 5.31
CA VAL A 25 21.53 -7.38 4.53
C VAL A 25 22.56 -6.40 5.08
N PRO A 26 23.69 -6.87 5.64
CA PRO A 26 24.74 -6.00 6.16
C PRO A 26 25.27 -5.06 5.08
N GLY A 27 25.34 -3.77 5.39
CA GLY A 27 25.92 -2.75 4.51
C GLY A 27 24.96 -2.08 3.52
N LEU A 28 23.72 -2.58 3.34
CA LEU A 28 22.75 -1.96 2.45
C LEU A 28 22.04 -0.73 3.07
N GLY A 29 22.03 -0.64 4.40
CA GLY A 29 21.32 0.43 5.10
C GLY A 29 19.79 0.41 4.86
N GLN A 30 19.11 1.50 5.23
CA GLN A 30 17.65 1.62 5.11
C GLN A 30 17.18 2.20 3.76
N SER A 31 18.12 2.62 2.89
CA SER A 31 17.79 3.35 1.65
C SER A 31 16.89 2.57 0.68
N PRO A 32 17.07 1.26 0.41
CA PRO A 32 16.16 0.53 -0.47
C PRO A 32 14.73 0.45 0.07
N GLY A 33 14.58 0.28 1.38
CA GLY A 33 13.27 0.27 2.04
C GLY A 33 12.54 1.61 1.95
N ILE A 34 13.26 2.72 2.13
CA ILE A 34 12.70 4.08 2.02
C ILE A 34 12.25 4.33 0.58
N VAL A 35 13.08 4.02 -0.42
CA VAL A 35 12.73 4.17 -1.84
C VAL A 35 11.51 3.34 -2.20
N GLY A 36 11.49 2.07 -1.78
CA GLY A 36 10.36 1.17 -1.99
C GLY A 36 9.07 1.71 -1.38
N MET A 37 9.14 2.22 -0.15
CA MET A 37 7.97 2.77 0.54
C MET A 37 7.45 4.05 -0.10
N LEU A 38 8.32 4.95 -0.54
CA LEU A 38 7.93 6.17 -1.26
C LEU A 38 7.26 5.82 -2.60
N ALA A 39 7.84 4.89 -3.37
CA ALA A 39 7.25 4.42 -4.62
C ALA A 39 5.86 3.80 -4.40
N ALA A 40 5.72 2.94 -3.40
CA ALA A 40 4.45 2.32 -3.01
C ALA A 40 3.39 3.39 -2.65
N LEU A 41 3.77 4.41 -1.87
CA LEU A 41 2.88 5.48 -1.45
C LEU A 41 2.35 6.28 -2.65
N VAL A 42 3.23 6.64 -3.58
CA VAL A 42 2.87 7.39 -4.80
C VAL A 42 1.92 6.58 -5.66
N VAL A 43 2.24 5.31 -5.93
CA VAL A 43 1.41 4.44 -6.77
C VAL A 43 0.07 4.15 -6.10
N PHE A 44 0.05 3.90 -4.80
CA PHE A 44 -1.19 3.74 -4.05
C PHE A 44 -2.09 4.98 -4.17
N ALA A 45 -1.53 6.18 -3.96
CA ALA A 45 -2.29 7.43 -4.08
C ALA A 45 -2.84 7.65 -5.49
N MET A 46 -2.04 7.37 -6.52
CA MET A 46 -2.45 7.52 -7.92
C MET A 46 -3.53 6.51 -8.33
N THR A 47 -3.36 5.24 -8.00
CA THR A 47 -4.32 4.18 -8.34
C THR A 47 -5.63 4.35 -7.59
N LEU A 48 -5.56 4.68 -6.30
CA LEU A 48 -6.76 4.96 -5.51
C LEU A 48 -7.48 6.21 -6.03
N ARG A 49 -6.74 7.29 -6.34
CA ARG A 49 -7.33 8.51 -6.90
C ARG A 49 -8.05 8.24 -8.22
N THR A 50 -7.47 7.44 -9.12
CA THR A 50 -8.12 7.08 -10.39
C THR A 50 -9.36 6.20 -10.16
N ALA A 51 -9.31 5.28 -9.22
CA ALA A 51 -10.46 4.46 -8.83
C ALA A 51 -11.60 5.32 -8.25
N LEU A 52 -11.27 6.27 -7.38
CA LEU A 52 -12.24 7.16 -6.75
C LEU A 52 -12.82 8.24 -7.70
N ARG A 53 -12.15 8.55 -8.80
CA ARG A 53 -12.67 9.48 -9.83
C ARG A 53 -13.76 8.87 -10.71
N ARG A 54 -13.93 7.55 -10.72
CA ARG A 54 -15.01 6.89 -11.45
C ARG A 54 -16.35 7.23 -10.82
N GLN A 55 -17.39 7.41 -11.63
CA GLN A 55 -18.75 7.73 -11.16
C GLN A 55 -19.30 6.64 -10.22
N HIS A 56 -18.98 5.38 -10.51
CA HIS A 56 -19.36 4.23 -9.69
C HIS A 56 -18.08 3.45 -9.28
N PRO A 57 -17.44 3.80 -8.16
CA PRO A 57 -16.27 3.07 -7.70
C PRO A 57 -16.67 1.66 -7.26
N THR A 58 -16.02 0.65 -7.85
CA THR A 58 -16.25 -0.76 -7.54
C THR A 58 -15.29 -1.23 -6.45
N PHE A 59 -15.74 -2.12 -5.58
CA PHE A 59 -14.87 -2.73 -4.56
C PHE A 59 -13.75 -3.57 -5.16
N LEU A 60 -13.88 -4.02 -6.42
CA LEU A 60 -12.81 -4.69 -7.16
C LEU A 60 -11.57 -3.81 -7.38
N ALA A 61 -11.71 -2.49 -7.29
CA ALA A 61 -10.58 -1.59 -7.35
C ALA A 61 -9.66 -1.71 -6.12
N ALA A 62 -10.16 -2.17 -4.97
CA ALA A 62 -9.34 -2.34 -3.77
C ALA A 62 -8.24 -3.42 -3.94
N PRO A 63 -8.54 -4.66 -4.34
CA PRO A 63 -7.51 -5.68 -4.56
C PRO A 63 -6.57 -5.30 -5.71
N VAL A 64 -7.05 -4.65 -6.77
CA VAL A 64 -6.20 -4.18 -7.87
C VAL A 64 -5.22 -3.11 -7.37
N THR A 65 -5.69 -2.13 -6.60
CA THR A 65 -4.82 -1.10 -5.99
C THR A 65 -3.78 -1.73 -5.06
N ALA A 66 -4.21 -2.68 -4.21
CA ALA A 66 -3.31 -3.36 -3.27
C ALA A 66 -2.23 -4.16 -4.00
N LEU A 67 -2.60 -4.95 -5.01
CA LEU A 67 -1.66 -5.75 -5.78
C LEU A 67 -0.67 -4.89 -6.56
N THR A 68 -1.15 -3.84 -7.23
CA THR A 68 -0.29 -2.90 -7.96
C THR A 68 0.70 -2.22 -7.02
N THR A 69 0.25 -1.78 -5.85
CA THR A 69 1.10 -1.15 -4.84
C THR A 69 2.18 -2.11 -4.33
N ALA A 70 1.81 -3.35 -4.02
CA ALA A 70 2.76 -4.37 -3.55
C ALA A 70 3.81 -4.73 -4.62
N LEU A 71 3.39 -4.89 -5.87
CA LEU A 71 4.31 -5.17 -6.98
C LEU A 71 5.29 -4.02 -7.22
N VAL A 72 4.80 -2.78 -7.24
CA VAL A 72 5.68 -1.60 -7.42
C VAL A 72 6.63 -1.44 -6.25
N HIS A 73 6.18 -1.67 -5.01
CA HIS A 73 7.07 -1.67 -3.85
C HIS A 73 8.20 -2.69 -4.02
N LEU A 74 7.86 -3.93 -4.35
CA LEU A 74 8.83 -5.01 -4.54
C LEU A 74 9.84 -4.68 -5.65
N MET A 75 9.37 -4.19 -6.79
CA MET A 75 10.22 -3.77 -7.91
C MET A 75 11.12 -2.59 -7.53
N ALA A 76 10.60 -1.61 -6.78
CA ALA A 76 11.38 -0.45 -6.35
C ALA A 76 12.48 -0.84 -5.36
N VAL A 77 12.19 -1.73 -4.41
CA VAL A 77 13.20 -2.27 -3.49
C VAL A 77 14.24 -3.07 -4.25
N TRP A 78 13.81 -3.96 -5.15
CA TRP A 78 14.72 -4.76 -5.98
C TRP A 78 15.68 -3.86 -6.78
N PHE A 79 15.13 -2.85 -7.46
CA PHE A 79 15.93 -1.93 -8.26
C PHE A 79 16.87 -1.06 -7.42
N ALA A 80 16.38 -0.53 -6.29
CA ALA A 80 17.19 0.25 -5.37
C ALA A 80 18.35 -0.59 -4.78
N THR A 81 18.08 -1.84 -4.43
CA THR A 81 19.10 -2.78 -3.97
C THR A 81 20.12 -3.08 -5.07
N LEU A 82 19.66 -3.30 -6.30
CA LEU A 82 20.54 -3.54 -7.46
C LEU A 82 21.50 -2.36 -7.69
N VAL A 83 20.97 -1.13 -7.66
CA VAL A 83 21.79 0.08 -7.83
C VAL A 83 22.78 0.26 -6.67
N SER A 84 22.38 -0.06 -5.44
CA SER A 84 23.24 0.11 -4.25
C SER A 84 24.31 -0.95 -4.13
N SER A 85 24.01 -2.20 -4.46
CA SER A 85 24.93 -3.34 -4.32
C SER A 85 25.71 -3.67 -5.60
N GLY A 86 25.18 -3.30 -6.76
CA GLY A 86 25.69 -3.71 -8.07
C GLY A 86 25.53 -5.21 -8.35
N ASP A 87 24.80 -5.96 -7.51
CA ASP A 87 24.69 -7.42 -7.56
C ASP A 87 23.22 -7.86 -7.69
N LEU A 88 22.95 -8.56 -8.80
CA LEU A 88 21.64 -9.13 -9.10
C LEU A 88 21.20 -10.20 -8.10
N VAL A 89 22.15 -10.97 -7.58
CA VAL A 89 21.85 -12.04 -6.62
C VAL A 89 21.37 -11.43 -5.31
N ILE A 90 22.08 -10.42 -4.80
CA ILE A 90 21.69 -9.70 -3.58
C ILE A 90 20.31 -9.05 -3.75
N ALA A 91 20.07 -8.36 -4.87
CA ALA A 91 18.78 -7.75 -5.14
C ALA A 91 17.62 -8.77 -5.15
N THR A 92 17.86 -9.94 -5.76
CA THR A 92 16.86 -11.01 -5.83
C THR A 92 16.64 -11.68 -4.46
N VAL A 93 17.69 -11.87 -3.68
CA VAL A 93 17.59 -12.42 -2.31
C VAL A 93 16.79 -11.47 -1.40
N VAL A 94 17.07 -10.17 -1.46
CA VAL A 94 16.31 -9.17 -0.68
C VAL A 94 14.83 -9.15 -1.08
N ALA A 95 14.52 -9.11 -2.37
CA ALA A 95 13.14 -9.14 -2.85
C ALA A 95 12.43 -10.45 -2.47
N GLY A 96 13.13 -11.59 -2.60
CA GLY A 96 12.62 -12.89 -2.16
C GLY A 96 12.35 -12.95 -0.66
N GLY A 97 13.23 -12.38 0.15
CA GLY A 97 13.07 -12.27 1.60
C GLY A 97 11.84 -11.45 1.99
N LEU A 98 11.57 -10.36 1.29
CA LEU A 98 10.35 -9.55 1.51
C LEU A 98 9.06 -10.32 1.21
N VAL A 99 9.08 -11.21 0.23
CA VAL A 99 7.92 -12.05 -0.11
C VAL A 99 7.77 -13.18 0.92
N GLN A 100 8.84 -13.90 1.22
CA GLN A 100 8.82 -15.07 2.11
C GLN A 100 8.72 -14.68 3.58
N GLY A 101 9.36 -13.58 3.98
CA GLY A 101 9.37 -13.10 5.36
C GLY A 101 8.09 -12.39 5.82
N GLY A 102 7.16 -12.11 4.90
CA GLY A 102 5.86 -11.50 5.22
C GLY A 102 5.72 -9.99 5.05
N PRO A 103 6.80 -9.15 4.91
CA PRO A 103 6.62 -7.70 4.73
C PRO A 103 5.76 -7.33 3.54
N SER A 104 5.87 -8.05 2.42
CA SER A 104 5.02 -7.85 1.24
C SER A 104 3.56 -8.16 1.53
N LEU A 105 3.26 -9.15 2.38
CA LEU A 105 1.90 -9.48 2.81
C LEU A 105 1.31 -8.36 3.68
N VAL A 106 2.07 -7.84 4.62
CA VAL A 106 1.65 -6.72 5.47
C VAL A 106 1.31 -5.49 4.63
N LEU A 107 2.17 -5.14 3.67
CA LEU A 107 1.94 -4.02 2.77
C LEU A 107 0.71 -4.23 1.90
N LEU A 108 0.51 -5.43 1.37
CA LEU A 108 -0.66 -5.79 0.56
C LEU A 108 -1.95 -5.69 1.37
N LEU A 109 -1.98 -6.22 2.60
CA LEU A 109 -3.14 -6.13 3.49
C LEU A 109 -3.44 -4.68 3.89
N ALA A 110 -2.41 -3.90 4.25
CA ALA A 110 -2.56 -2.49 4.59
C ALA A 110 -3.14 -1.68 3.41
N ALA A 111 -2.65 -1.93 2.18
CA ALA A 111 -3.15 -1.29 0.98
C ALA A 111 -4.59 -1.71 0.66
N ALA A 112 -4.94 -2.98 0.82
CA ALA A 112 -6.29 -3.49 0.60
C ALA A 112 -7.29 -2.86 1.59
N ILE A 113 -6.98 -2.83 2.88
CA ILE A 113 -7.83 -2.24 3.92
C ILE A 113 -8.00 -0.73 3.69
N ALA A 114 -6.91 -0.01 3.40
CA ALA A 114 -6.95 1.43 3.15
C ALA A 114 -7.73 1.77 1.87
N ALA A 115 -7.56 1.00 0.79
CA ALA A 115 -8.30 1.20 -0.46
C ALA A 115 -9.79 0.88 -0.28
N TRP A 116 -10.12 -0.23 0.40
CA TRP A 116 -11.49 -0.60 0.70
C TRP A 116 -12.18 0.49 1.53
N GLY A 117 -11.54 0.97 2.60
CA GLY A 117 -12.06 2.04 3.45
C GLY A 117 -12.28 3.34 2.67
N GLY A 118 -11.36 3.72 1.78
CA GLY A 118 -11.50 4.89 0.91
C GLY A 118 -12.69 4.80 -0.04
N ILE A 119 -12.91 3.62 -0.64
CA ILE A 119 -14.05 3.36 -1.54
C ILE A 119 -15.36 3.36 -0.74
N ALA A 120 -15.38 2.72 0.44
CA ALA A 120 -16.55 2.69 1.31
C ALA A 120 -16.99 4.09 1.74
N LEU A 121 -16.02 4.93 2.20
CA LEU A 121 -16.28 6.32 2.58
C LEU A 121 -16.84 7.14 1.43
N ARG A 122 -16.37 6.93 0.20
CA ARG A 122 -16.91 7.65 -0.95
C ARG A 122 -18.33 7.22 -1.28
N ARG A 123 -18.64 5.93 -1.21
CA ARG A 123 -19.98 5.40 -1.47
C ARG A 123 -21.00 5.89 -0.45
N THR A 124 -20.64 5.87 0.83
CA THR A 124 -21.51 6.36 1.91
C THR A 124 -21.77 7.87 1.86
N ARG A 125 -20.78 8.66 1.40
CA ARG A 125 -20.96 10.11 1.21
C ARG A 125 -21.80 10.46 -0.03
N ALA A 126 -21.83 9.59 -1.05
CA ALA A 126 -22.64 9.79 -2.25
C ALA A 126 -24.12 9.50 -1.98
N GLU A 127 -24.44 8.69 -0.98
CA GLU A 127 -25.79 8.40 -0.51
C GLU A 127 -26.10 9.25 0.72
N HIS A 128 -26.20 10.58 0.55
CA HIS A 128 -26.70 11.42 1.64
C HIS A 128 -28.18 11.13 1.83
N PRO A 129 -28.60 10.58 2.99
CA PRO A 129 -30.01 10.31 3.23
C PRO A 129 -30.74 11.68 3.28
N ARG A 130 -31.56 11.93 2.28
CA ARG A 130 -32.49 13.08 2.32
C ARG A 130 -33.58 12.73 3.32
N TRP A 131 -33.71 13.58 4.32
CA TRP A 131 -34.80 13.45 5.27
C TRP A 131 -36.12 13.75 4.56
N PRO A 132 -37.27 13.17 4.98
CA PRO A 132 -38.55 13.36 4.33
C PRO A 132 -38.94 14.84 4.18
N TRP A 133 -38.56 15.70 5.09
CA TRP A 133 -38.86 17.14 5.07
C TRP A 133 -38.00 17.97 4.11
N GLU A 134 -36.84 17.45 3.65
CA GLU A 134 -36.01 18.13 2.64
C GLU A 134 -36.59 18.02 1.22
N ARG A 135 -37.63 17.19 1.03
CA ARG A 135 -38.31 17.00 -0.27
C ARG A 135 -39.37 18.05 -0.57
N ASP A 136 -39.84 18.72 0.46
CA ASP A 136 -40.98 19.67 0.33
C ASP A 136 -40.51 21.11 0.03
N GLU A 137 -39.18 21.38 0.04
CA GLU A 137 -38.63 22.72 -0.24
C GLU A 137 -38.32 22.96 -1.74
N ASP A 138 -38.35 21.92 -2.58
CA ASP A 138 -38.05 22.01 -4.02
C ASP A 138 -39.31 22.00 -4.92
N GLU A 139 -40.54 21.96 -4.35
CA GLU A 139 -41.81 22.10 -5.05
C GLU A 139 -42.43 23.51 -4.80
#